data_5ecf63451f5bb53566ddb06772b0849f
#
_entry.id   5ecf63451f5bb53566ddb06772b0849f
#
_cell.length_a   1.000
_cell.length_b   1.000
_cell.length_c   1.000
_cell.angle_alpha   90.00
_cell.angle_beta   90.00
_cell.angle_gamma   90.00
#
_symmetry.space_group_name_H-M   'P 1'
#
loop_
_entity.id
_entity.type
_entity.pdbx_description
1 polymer ?
#
loop_
_entity_poly.entity_id
_entity_poly.type
_entity_poly.pdbx_seq_one_letter_code
_entity_poly.pdbx_strand_id
1 'polypeptide(L)'
;MDFRRLKLLPLAKYKLRYLMHLLLDRRDWRNAYSYVWATLFSRDAGLALQDTVYRRMPLLGPYPKQLEIEVTTACNLKCTICEHTYWTQKPRHMTFEQFQRVVDQFPGLKWVGMTGIGSGFLNPDYMKMLRFLKEERRCFVEFFDHFFLLKESISRELVRIGVNKVWVSLESASRDSYNRIRVGSDFDTVLNNIRSMMRVKRELKSPIPELWFHFIINAHNVDEMEDYLELVADLAKEEKGLSAPMIYWTRLLSFAEVEDLVAVPSKARMNEIQRMCRDRGIFAVLNENVVCDKPMSSCTKWNEPFVLVTGHLQPCCALNEANDRPYQEEHAFINVLEADFRDWWHSPGKEEFIRNLRRGVVNPVCKNCHIFKHPESTENVSIRDYERQRVRMSSFNTQARPRNGTT
;
A
#
# COMPACT_ATOMS: atom_id res chain seq x y z
N MET A 1 -4.53 -12.14 1.02
CA MET A 1 -5.79 -11.40 0.75
C MET A 1 -6.84 -12.39 0.28
N ASP A 2 -7.78 -12.77 1.14
CA ASP A 2 -8.77 -13.79 0.78
C ASP A 2 -10.00 -13.14 0.10
N PHE A 3 -9.90 -12.95 -1.23
CA PHE A 3 -11.00 -12.45 -2.06
C PHE A 3 -12.22 -13.40 -2.13
N ARG A 4 -12.11 -14.63 -1.61
CA ARG A 4 -13.19 -15.62 -1.67
C ARG A 4 -14.41 -15.25 -0.82
N ARG A 5 -14.27 -14.27 0.11
CA ARG A 5 -15.36 -13.79 0.97
C ARG A 5 -16.17 -12.63 0.37
N LEU A 6 -15.67 -11.99 -0.70
CA LEU A 6 -16.43 -11.00 -1.46
C LEU A 6 -17.45 -11.75 -2.33
N LYS A 7 -18.75 -11.45 -2.18
CA LYS A 7 -19.76 -11.90 -3.14
C LYS A 7 -19.42 -11.29 -4.50
N LEU A 8 -18.74 -12.05 -5.37
CA LEU A 8 -18.17 -11.58 -6.65
C LEU A 8 -19.22 -10.96 -7.58
N LEU A 9 -20.47 -11.47 -7.58
CA LEU A 9 -21.53 -11.02 -8.45
C LEU A 9 -21.89 -9.53 -8.31
N PRO A 10 -22.12 -8.97 -7.11
CA PRO A 10 -22.40 -7.55 -6.96
C PRO A 10 -21.21 -6.65 -7.33
N LEU A 11 -19.98 -7.09 -7.10
CA LEU A 11 -18.77 -6.35 -7.45
C LEU A 11 -18.49 -6.41 -8.95
N ALA A 12 -18.88 -7.49 -9.63
CA ALA A 12 -18.65 -7.72 -11.05
C ALA A 12 -19.20 -6.60 -11.93
N LYS A 13 -20.39 -6.05 -11.60
CA LYS A 13 -20.99 -4.93 -12.34
C LYS A 13 -20.08 -3.69 -12.36
N TYR A 14 -19.43 -3.38 -11.24
CA TYR A 14 -18.52 -2.23 -11.15
C TYR A 14 -17.23 -2.51 -11.92
N LYS A 15 -16.69 -3.72 -11.81
CA LYS A 15 -15.49 -4.14 -12.53
C LYS A 15 -15.72 -4.15 -14.05
N LEU A 16 -16.89 -4.62 -14.49
CA LEU A 16 -17.28 -4.57 -15.90
C LEU A 16 -17.44 -3.12 -16.38
N ARG A 17 -18.14 -2.27 -15.62
CA ARG A 17 -18.26 -0.83 -15.96
C ARG A 17 -16.89 -0.18 -16.12
N TYR A 18 -15.98 -0.46 -15.21
CA TYR A 18 -14.63 0.05 -15.29
C TYR A 18 -13.91 -0.42 -16.55
N LEU A 19 -13.96 -1.71 -16.87
CA LEU A 19 -13.37 -2.26 -18.07
C LEU A 19 -13.97 -1.63 -19.33
N MET A 20 -15.30 -1.51 -19.40
CA MET A 20 -15.99 -0.87 -20.52
C MET A 20 -15.60 0.61 -20.67
N HIS A 21 -15.45 1.34 -19.57
CA HIS A 21 -14.95 2.71 -19.61
C HIS A 21 -13.55 2.79 -20.25
N LEU A 22 -12.64 1.89 -19.90
CA LEU A 22 -11.30 1.87 -20.51
C LEU A 22 -11.37 1.53 -22.01
N LEU A 23 -12.19 0.56 -22.40
CA LEU A 23 -12.26 0.08 -23.77
C LEU A 23 -13.04 1.02 -24.70
N LEU A 24 -14.20 1.51 -24.27
CA LEU A 24 -15.13 2.26 -25.12
C LEU A 24 -14.96 3.77 -25.00
N ASP A 25 -14.90 4.30 -23.77
CA ASP A 25 -14.85 5.74 -23.56
C ASP A 25 -13.43 6.28 -23.74
N ARG A 26 -12.44 5.60 -23.15
CA ARG A 26 -11.03 6.00 -23.23
C ARG A 26 -10.29 5.40 -24.43
N ARG A 27 -10.81 4.34 -25.04
CA ARG A 27 -10.20 3.58 -26.15
C ARG A 27 -8.76 3.15 -25.85
N ASP A 28 -8.50 2.79 -24.59
CA ASP A 28 -7.18 2.46 -24.07
C ASP A 28 -7.07 0.97 -23.71
N TRP A 29 -6.94 0.14 -24.74
CA TRP A 29 -6.85 -1.31 -24.60
C TRP A 29 -5.64 -1.78 -23.78
N ARG A 30 -4.54 -1.00 -23.76
CA ARG A 30 -3.34 -1.35 -23.00
C ARG A 30 -3.59 -1.17 -21.50
N ASN A 31 -4.20 -0.07 -21.07
CA ASN A 31 -4.65 0.10 -19.69
C ASN A 31 -5.74 -0.91 -19.34
N ALA A 32 -6.66 -1.23 -20.24
CA ALA A 32 -7.66 -2.27 -20.04
C ALA A 32 -7.00 -3.64 -19.80
N TYR A 33 -5.98 -3.99 -20.57
CA TYR A 33 -5.20 -5.21 -20.33
C TYR A 33 -4.48 -5.19 -18.97
N SER A 34 -3.83 -4.09 -18.61
CA SER A 34 -3.18 -3.95 -17.29
C SER A 34 -4.18 -4.03 -16.14
N TYR A 35 -5.39 -3.46 -16.32
CA TYR A 35 -6.46 -3.57 -15.35
C TYR A 35 -6.98 -5.01 -15.20
N VAL A 36 -7.21 -5.71 -16.31
CA VAL A 36 -7.62 -7.12 -16.29
C VAL A 36 -6.55 -7.95 -15.60
N TRP A 37 -5.29 -7.72 -15.92
CA TRP A 37 -4.17 -8.39 -15.28
C TRP A 37 -4.16 -8.14 -13.77
N ALA A 38 -4.24 -6.88 -13.33
CA ALA A 38 -4.24 -6.50 -11.92
C ALA A 38 -5.46 -7.03 -11.14
N THR A 39 -6.58 -7.29 -11.85
CA THR A 39 -7.84 -7.74 -11.23
C THR A 39 -7.97 -9.25 -11.20
N LEU A 40 -7.64 -9.95 -12.29
CA LEU A 40 -7.80 -11.41 -12.43
C LEU A 40 -6.60 -12.17 -11.85
N PHE A 41 -5.42 -11.66 -12.07
CA PHE A 41 -4.21 -12.19 -11.45
C PHE A 41 -3.96 -11.46 -10.13
N SER A 42 -5.00 -11.42 -9.27
CA SER A 42 -4.89 -10.78 -7.97
C SER A 42 -3.51 -11.03 -7.39
N ARG A 43 -2.93 -10.02 -6.74
CA ARG A 43 -1.54 -9.99 -6.27
C ARG A 43 -0.99 -11.38 -5.91
N ASP A 44 -1.73 -12.16 -5.14
CA ASP A 44 -1.25 -13.45 -4.63
C ASP A 44 -1.25 -14.57 -5.68
N ALA A 45 -2.25 -14.66 -6.54
CA ALA A 45 -2.32 -15.69 -7.59
C ALA A 45 -1.29 -15.43 -8.70
N GLY A 46 -1.10 -14.15 -9.09
CA GLY A 46 -0.09 -13.76 -10.05
C GLY A 46 1.33 -14.00 -9.53
N LEU A 47 1.58 -13.64 -8.27
CA LEU A 47 2.87 -13.88 -7.63
C LEU A 47 3.17 -15.39 -7.50
N ALA A 48 2.18 -16.20 -7.14
CA ALA A 48 2.33 -17.66 -7.06
C ALA A 48 2.59 -18.29 -8.43
N LEU A 49 1.94 -17.80 -9.48
CA LEU A 49 2.20 -18.26 -10.85
C LEU A 49 3.63 -17.90 -11.28
N GLN A 50 4.06 -16.67 -11.08
CA GLN A 50 5.42 -16.23 -11.38
C GLN A 50 6.47 -17.05 -10.62
N ASP A 51 6.25 -17.27 -9.33
CA ASP A 51 7.12 -18.11 -8.51
C ASP A 51 7.19 -19.56 -9.05
N THR A 52 6.06 -20.11 -9.50
CA THR A 52 6.00 -21.46 -10.07
C THR A 52 6.82 -21.55 -11.39
N VAL A 53 6.68 -20.56 -12.25
CA VAL A 53 7.46 -20.49 -13.52
C VAL A 53 8.95 -20.36 -13.21
N TYR A 54 9.31 -19.47 -12.28
CA TYR A 54 10.68 -19.28 -11.87
C TYR A 54 11.34 -20.55 -11.32
N ARG A 55 10.61 -21.31 -10.49
CA ARG A 55 11.11 -22.60 -9.94
C ARG A 55 11.38 -23.64 -10.99
N ARG A 56 10.55 -23.70 -12.04
CA ARG A 56 10.67 -24.72 -13.10
C ARG A 56 11.65 -24.34 -14.19
N MET A 57 11.78 -23.04 -14.45
CA MET A 57 12.60 -22.49 -15.53
C MET A 57 13.32 -21.21 -15.06
N PRO A 58 14.34 -21.32 -14.18
CA PRO A 58 15.00 -20.14 -13.59
C PRO A 58 15.57 -19.18 -14.61
N LEU A 59 16.14 -19.71 -15.72
CA LEU A 59 16.71 -18.91 -16.80
C LEU A 59 15.65 -18.14 -17.62
N LEU A 60 14.39 -18.61 -17.60
CA LEU A 60 13.26 -17.97 -18.26
C LEU A 60 12.37 -17.25 -17.27
N GLY A 61 12.79 -17.13 -16.02
CA GLY A 61 12.01 -16.52 -14.94
C GLY A 61 11.53 -15.13 -15.35
N PRO A 62 10.20 -14.88 -15.33
CA PRO A 62 9.66 -13.60 -15.79
C PRO A 62 10.10 -12.48 -14.85
N TYR A 63 10.36 -11.31 -15.42
CA TYR A 63 10.55 -10.11 -14.63
C TYR A 63 9.28 -9.78 -13.83
N PRO A 64 9.40 -9.11 -12.68
CA PRO A 64 8.27 -8.65 -11.92
C PRO A 64 7.30 -7.83 -12.78
N LYS A 65 6.02 -8.09 -12.66
CA LYS A 65 4.97 -7.31 -13.32
C LYS A 65 4.37 -6.25 -12.42
N GLN A 66 4.80 -6.27 -11.17
CA GLN A 66 4.39 -5.35 -10.10
C GLN A 66 5.63 -4.68 -9.53
N LEU A 67 5.48 -3.41 -9.17
CA LEU A 67 6.53 -2.61 -8.57
C LEU A 67 5.90 -1.61 -7.61
N GLU A 68 6.44 -1.50 -6.42
CA GLU A 68 6.13 -0.41 -5.51
C GLU A 68 7.31 0.56 -5.45
N ILE A 69 7.02 1.87 -5.44
CA ILE A 69 8.06 2.91 -5.47
C ILE A 69 7.73 3.99 -4.45
N GLU A 70 8.71 4.27 -3.59
CA GLU A 70 8.69 5.44 -2.72
C GLU A 70 9.34 6.62 -3.46
N VAL A 71 8.54 7.63 -3.76
CA VAL A 71 9.03 8.81 -4.51
C VAL A 71 9.39 9.99 -3.63
N THR A 72 9.01 9.94 -2.35
CA THR A 72 9.36 10.97 -1.37
C THR A 72 9.26 10.45 0.05
N THR A 73 10.11 10.98 0.92
CA THR A 73 9.99 10.83 2.38
C THR A 73 9.46 12.10 3.06
N ALA A 74 9.12 13.14 2.30
CA ALA A 74 8.49 14.34 2.85
C ALA A 74 7.01 14.12 3.14
N CYS A 75 6.55 14.58 4.30
CA CYS A 75 5.13 14.61 4.66
C CYS A 75 4.83 15.92 5.39
N ASN A 76 3.67 16.51 5.11
CA ASN A 76 3.19 17.72 5.80
C ASN A 76 2.41 17.41 7.08
N LEU A 77 2.15 16.14 7.39
CA LEU A 77 1.42 15.71 8.58
C LEU A 77 2.36 15.06 9.60
N LYS A 78 1.90 15.04 10.86
CA LYS A 78 2.54 14.37 12.00
C LYS A 78 1.55 13.40 12.67
N CYS A 79 1.07 12.43 11.87
CA CYS A 79 0.09 11.45 12.35
C CYS A 79 0.63 10.63 13.51
N THR A 80 -0.15 10.52 14.60
CA THR A 80 0.28 9.80 15.81
C THR A 80 0.52 8.30 15.59
N ILE A 81 -0.07 7.75 14.53
CA ILE A 81 0.01 6.32 14.15
C ILE A 81 1.03 6.03 13.05
N CYS A 82 1.86 7.00 12.69
CA CYS A 82 2.76 6.89 11.53
C CYS A 82 4.22 7.02 11.95
N GLU A 83 5.05 6.11 11.49
CA GLU A 83 6.50 6.14 11.72
C GLU A 83 7.16 7.43 11.22
N HIS A 84 6.59 8.07 10.18
CA HIS A 84 7.09 9.35 9.68
C HIS A 84 7.12 10.45 10.75
N THR A 85 6.22 10.40 11.73
CA THR A 85 6.18 11.38 12.83
C THR A 85 7.45 11.33 13.67
N TYR A 86 8.04 10.16 13.78
CA TYR A 86 9.26 9.87 14.55
C TYR A 86 10.51 9.84 13.67
N TRP A 87 10.36 10.18 12.39
CA TRP A 87 11.42 10.22 11.38
C TRP A 87 12.39 11.38 11.63
N THR A 88 13.69 11.09 11.67
CA THR A 88 14.73 12.08 11.98
C THR A 88 15.61 12.45 10.79
N GLN A 89 15.53 11.72 9.69
CA GLN A 89 16.31 12.02 8.50
C GLN A 89 15.72 13.19 7.73
N LYS A 90 16.56 13.88 6.97
CA LYS A 90 16.09 14.95 6.06
C LYS A 90 15.18 14.38 4.99
N PRO A 91 14.09 15.10 4.66
CA PRO A 91 13.24 14.70 3.54
C PRO A 91 14.02 14.58 2.23
N ARG A 92 13.65 13.59 1.43
CA ARG A 92 14.20 13.34 0.10
C ARG A 92 13.09 13.22 -0.91
N HIS A 93 13.38 13.61 -2.16
CA HIS A 93 12.51 13.43 -3.32
C HIS A 93 13.28 12.70 -4.41
N MET A 94 12.65 11.70 -5.02
CA MET A 94 13.13 11.12 -6.27
C MET A 94 12.82 12.12 -7.40
N THR A 95 13.79 12.41 -8.28
CA THR A 95 13.54 13.24 -9.45
C THR A 95 12.78 12.45 -10.52
N PHE A 96 12.20 13.14 -11.49
CA PHE A 96 11.51 12.46 -12.58
C PHE A 96 12.46 11.58 -13.40
N GLU A 97 13.68 12.02 -13.65
CA GLU A 97 14.72 11.27 -14.39
C GLU A 97 15.12 9.98 -13.63
N GLN A 98 15.30 10.08 -12.31
CA GLN A 98 15.54 8.91 -11.47
C GLN A 98 14.37 7.93 -11.53
N PHE A 99 13.15 8.43 -11.43
CA PHE A 99 11.93 7.64 -11.52
C PHE A 99 11.81 6.91 -12.86
N GLN A 100 12.03 7.62 -13.98
CA GLN A 100 12.06 7.00 -15.32
C GLN A 100 13.09 5.90 -15.38
N ARG A 101 14.33 6.17 -14.93
CA ARG A 101 15.41 5.19 -14.91
C ARG A 101 15.03 3.94 -14.12
N VAL A 102 14.38 4.08 -12.98
CA VAL A 102 13.87 2.94 -12.20
C VAL A 102 12.85 2.14 -13.00
N VAL A 103 11.78 2.80 -13.48
CA VAL A 103 10.68 2.12 -14.19
C VAL A 103 11.14 1.42 -15.46
N ASP A 104 12.09 2.00 -16.19
CA ASP A 104 12.60 1.47 -17.46
C ASP A 104 13.40 0.16 -17.30
N GLN A 105 13.86 -0.11 -16.09
CA GLN A 105 14.56 -1.37 -15.80
C GLN A 105 13.62 -2.56 -15.58
N PHE A 106 12.29 -2.33 -15.46
CA PHE A 106 11.31 -3.39 -15.22
C PHE A 106 10.50 -3.74 -16.47
N PRO A 107 10.96 -4.71 -17.30
CA PRO A 107 10.31 -5.04 -18.58
C PRO A 107 8.90 -5.58 -18.40
N GLY A 108 7.96 -5.01 -19.13
CA GLY A 108 6.58 -5.49 -19.19
C GLY A 108 5.79 -5.27 -17.89
N LEU A 109 6.14 -4.24 -17.12
CA LEU A 109 5.44 -3.80 -15.92
C LEU A 109 3.96 -3.56 -16.21
N LYS A 110 3.08 -4.00 -15.29
CA LYS A 110 1.62 -3.91 -15.40
C LYS A 110 0.99 -3.12 -14.29
N TRP A 111 1.61 -3.11 -13.13
CA TRP A 111 1.08 -2.47 -11.95
C TRP A 111 2.19 -1.70 -11.22
N VAL A 112 1.88 -0.49 -10.80
CA VAL A 112 2.75 0.35 -9.98
C VAL A 112 1.97 0.90 -8.80
N GLY A 113 2.45 0.60 -7.60
CA GLY A 113 2.04 1.21 -6.35
C GLY A 113 2.98 2.38 -6.01
N MET A 114 2.44 3.59 -5.98
CA MET A 114 3.18 4.75 -5.52
C MET A 114 2.93 4.89 -4.02
N THR A 115 3.82 4.33 -3.22
CA THR A 115 3.69 4.24 -1.76
C THR A 115 5.00 4.61 -1.07
N GLY A 116 4.99 4.72 0.24
CA GLY A 116 6.15 5.10 1.05
C GLY A 116 5.71 5.78 2.34
N ILE A 117 6.67 6.31 3.07
CA ILE A 117 6.41 7.02 4.33
C ILE A 117 6.03 8.49 4.14
N GLY A 118 6.23 9.06 2.95
CA GLY A 118 5.92 10.45 2.62
C GLY A 118 4.56 10.64 1.96
N SER A 119 4.18 11.90 1.77
CA SER A 119 3.02 12.31 0.98
C SER A 119 3.44 12.60 -0.46
N GLY A 120 2.96 11.80 -1.43
CA GLY A 120 3.36 11.88 -2.84
C GLY A 120 3.27 13.28 -3.43
N PHE A 121 2.20 14.03 -3.13
CA PHE A 121 1.98 15.38 -3.64
C PHE A 121 2.96 16.45 -3.10
N LEU A 122 3.85 16.11 -2.19
CA LEU A 122 4.97 16.98 -1.82
C LEU A 122 6.18 16.82 -2.75
N ASN A 123 6.23 15.74 -3.54
CA ASN A 123 7.23 15.65 -4.61
C ASN A 123 6.78 16.52 -5.80
N PRO A 124 7.55 17.53 -6.22
CA PRO A 124 7.17 18.44 -7.30
C PRO A 124 6.95 17.75 -8.65
N ASP A 125 7.59 16.59 -8.87
CA ASP A 125 7.47 15.81 -10.10
C ASP A 125 6.35 14.73 -10.04
N TYR A 126 5.61 14.63 -8.94
CA TYR A 126 4.67 13.53 -8.72
C TYR A 126 3.63 13.39 -9.83
N MET A 127 3.01 14.50 -10.22
CA MET A 127 2.02 14.48 -11.32
C MET A 127 2.63 14.08 -12.66
N LYS A 128 3.90 14.46 -12.91
CA LYS A 128 4.65 14.06 -14.12
C LYS A 128 4.92 12.55 -14.11
N MET A 129 5.27 12.00 -12.95
CA MET A 129 5.46 10.55 -12.76
C MET A 129 4.17 9.77 -13.00
N LEU A 130 3.03 10.24 -12.47
CA LEU A 130 1.73 9.61 -12.68
C LEU A 130 1.32 9.62 -14.16
N ARG A 131 1.53 10.73 -14.89
CA ARG A 131 1.28 10.81 -16.33
C ARG A 131 2.15 9.82 -17.10
N PHE A 132 3.44 9.78 -16.82
CA PHE A 132 4.36 8.84 -17.45
C PHE A 132 3.89 7.39 -17.31
N LEU A 133 3.50 6.98 -16.10
CA LEU A 133 2.98 5.64 -15.87
C LEU A 133 1.68 5.36 -16.65
N LYS A 134 0.79 6.35 -16.74
CA LYS A 134 -0.52 6.18 -17.36
C LYS A 134 -0.50 6.34 -18.88
N GLU A 135 0.23 7.30 -19.40
CA GLU A 135 0.20 7.68 -20.81
C GLU A 135 1.26 6.96 -21.64
N GLU A 136 2.45 6.73 -21.07
CA GLU A 136 3.56 6.07 -21.77
C GLU A 136 3.67 4.58 -21.42
N ARG A 137 3.66 4.23 -20.14
CA ARG A 137 3.83 2.84 -19.66
C ARG A 137 2.54 2.03 -19.64
N ARG A 138 1.38 2.70 -19.62
CA ARG A 138 0.05 2.08 -19.66
C ARG A 138 -0.18 1.10 -18.49
N CYS A 139 0.39 1.40 -17.33
CA CYS A 139 0.28 0.59 -16.14
C CYS A 139 -1.04 0.85 -15.40
N PHE A 140 -1.48 -0.15 -14.64
CA PHE A 140 -2.39 0.07 -13.53
C PHE A 140 -1.63 0.83 -12.44
N VAL A 141 -2.17 1.96 -12.00
CA VAL A 141 -1.52 2.84 -11.01
C VAL A 141 -2.42 3.03 -9.82
N GLU A 142 -1.87 2.80 -8.64
CA GLU A 142 -2.52 3.14 -7.38
C GLU A 142 -1.56 3.84 -6.42
N PHE A 143 -2.12 4.62 -5.49
CA PHE A 143 -1.36 5.29 -4.44
C PHE A 143 -2.21 5.53 -3.20
N PHE A 144 -1.55 5.80 -2.06
CA PHE A 144 -2.18 6.25 -0.82
C PHE A 144 -2.13 7.76 -0.71
N ASP A 145 -3.23 8.37 -0.26
CA ASP A 145 -3.28 9.81 -0.01
C ASP A 145 -4.21 10.17 1.16
N HIS A 146 -3.82 11.18 1.90
CA HIS A 146 -4.61 11.71 3.02
C HIS A 146 -5.62 12.79 2.61
N PHE A 147 -5.73 13.12 1.34
CA PHE A 147 -6.68 14.08 0.74
C PHE A 147 -6.60 15.53 1.24
N PHE A 148 -5.70 15.86 2.14
CA PHE A 148 -5.59 17.23 2.65
C PHE A 148 -5.04 18.21 1.60
N LEU A 149 -4.10 17.75 0.76
CA LEU A 149 -3.53 18.55 -0.34
C LEU A 149 -4.25 18.37 -1.67
N LEU A 150 -5.18 17.41 -1.78
CA LEU A 150 -5.79 16.96 -3.02
C LEU A 150 -6.96 17.86 -3.43
N LYS A 151 -6.65 19.07 -3.90
CA LYS A 151 -7.63 20.06 -4.37
C LYS A 151 -8.32 19.61 -5.66
N GLU A 152 -9.43 20.26 -6.03
CA GLU A 152 -10.23 19.92 -7.21
C GLU A 152 -9.42 19.89 -8.51
N SER A 153 -8.47 20.80 -8.71
CA SER A 153 -7.62 20.80 -9.90
C SER A 153 -6.80 19.53 -10.04
N ILE A 154 -6.25 19.02 -8.93
CA ILE A 154 -5.52 17.76 -8.87
C ILE A 154 -6.49 16.61 -9.11
N SER A 155 -7.65 16.60 -8.47
CA SER A 155 -8.70 15.59 -8.67
C SER A 155 -9.09 15.47 -10.13
N ARG A 156 -9.31 16.59 -10.80
CA ARG A 156 -9.68 16.68 -12.21
C ARG A 156 -8.59 16.10 -13.12
N GLU A 157 -7.34 16.39 -12.80
CA GLU A 157 -6.21 15.84 -13.52
C GLU A 157 -6.06 14.35 -13.34
N LEU A 158 -6.15 13.84 -12.10
CA LEU A 158 -6.08 12.39 -11.79
C LEU A 158 -7.15 11.60 -12.55
N VAL A 159 -8.37 12.14 -12.63
CA VAL A 159 -9.46 11.53 -13.42
C VAL A 159 -9.14 11.56 -14.91
N ARG A 160 -8.59 12.67 -15.43
CA ARG A 160 -8.26 12.83 -16.86
C ARG A 160 -7.16 11.87 -17.31
N ILE A 161 -6.05 11.79 -16.56
CA ILE A 161 -4.96 10.87 -16.91
C ILE A 161 -5.33 9.40 -16.67
N GLY A 162 -6.38 9.15 -15.89
CA GLY A 162 -6.93 7.81 -15.68
C GLY A 162 -6.17 7.00 -14.63
N VAL A 163 -5.79 7.62 -13.52
CA VAL A 163 -5.33 6.88 -12.35
C VAL A 163 -6.37 5.84 -11.97
N ASN A 164 -5.94 4.65 -11.60
CA ASN A 164 -6.83 3.50 -11.44
C ASN A 164 -7.48 3.46 -10.05
N LYS A 165 -6.68 3.71 -9.00
CA LYS A 165 -7.16 3.62 -7.62
C LYS A 165 -6.44 4.61 -6.72
N VAL A 166 -7.17 5.16 -5.77
CA VAL A 166 -6.62 5.94 -4.65
C VAL A 166 -7.08 5.31 -3.34
N TRP A 167 -6.11 5.00 -2.50
CA TRP A 167 -6.35 4.60 -1.13
C TRP A 167 -6.53 5.86 -0.28
N VAL A 168 -7.74 6.08 0.20
CA VAL A 168 -8.12 7.26 0.99
C VAL A 168 -7.77 7.00 2.44
N SER A 169 -6.72 7.63 2.93
CA SER A 169 -6.32 7.53 4.34
C SER A 169 -7.24 8.38 5.21
N LEU A 170 -8.34 7.78 5.66
CA LEU A 170 -9.37 8.39 6.50
C LEU A 170 -9.67 7.43 7.66
N GLU A 171 -9.04 7.65 8.81
CA GLU A 171 -9.06 6.72 9.94
C GLU A 171 -10.09 7.10 11.01
N SER A 172 -11.09 7.91 10.68
CA SER A 172 -12.07 8.33 11.70
C SER A 172 -13.39 8.76 11.09
N ALA A 173 -14.44 8.66 11.86
CA ALA A 173 -15.77 9.17 11.54
C ALA A 173 -16.04 10.54 12.14
N SER A 174 -15.27 10.96 13.14
CA SER A 174 -15.44 12.22 13.85
C SER A 174 -14.25 13.17 13.67
N ARG A 175 -14.52 14.47 13.78
CA ARG A 175 -13.49 15.51 13.72
C ARG A 175 -12.46 15.37 14.83
N ASP A 176 -12.92 15.06 16.04
CA ASP A 176 -12.08 15.03 17.22
C ASP A 176 -11.05 13.88 17.15
N SER A 177 -11.48 12.69 16.82
CA SER A 177 -10.57 11.55 16.67
C SER A 177 -9.71 11.68 15.42
N TYR A 178 -10.26 12.19 14.29
CA TYR A 178 -9.49 12.43 13.09
C TYR A 178 -8.33 13.39 13.34
N ASN A 179 -8.61 14.57 13.89
CA ASN A 179 -7.59 15.60 14.12
C ASN A 179 -6.56 15.15 15.18
N ARG A 180 -6.98 14.28 16.13
CA ARG A 180 -6.07 13.65 17.10
C ARG A 180 -5.11 12.67 16.42
N ILE A 181 -5.60 11.87 15.48
CA ILE A 181 -4.80 10.88 14.75
C ILE A 181 -3.94 11.56 13.69
N ARG A 182 -4.52 12.45 12.88
CA ARG A 182 -3.92 13.11 11.70
C ARG A 182 -3.45 14.52 12.01
N VAL A 183 -2.54 14.65 12.97
CA VAL A 183 -2.01 15.97 13.41
C VAL A 183 -1.44 16.75 12.22
N GLY A 184 -1.92 17.99 12.06
CA GLY A 184 -1.58 18.87 10.94
C GLY A 184 -2.55 18.79 9.76
N SER A 185 -3.58 17.92 9.84
CA SER A 185 -4.69 17.84 8.89
C SER A 185 -5.95 18.46 9.47
N ASP A 186 -7.00 18.59 8.64
CA ASP A 186 -8.32 19.07 9.03
C ASP A 186 -9.39 18.19 8.41
N PHE A 187 -10.27 17.64 9.25
CA PHE A 187 -11.30 16.67 8.87
C PHE A 187 -12.26 17.20 7.80
N ASP A 188 -12.75 18.45 7.96
CA ASP A 188 -13.71 19.02 7.03
C ASP A 188 -13.08 19.30 5.67
N THR A 189 -11.83 19.78 5.66
CA THR A 189 -11.05 19.99 4.43
C THR A 189 -10.90 18.66 3.68
N VAL A 190 -10.55 17.59 4.36
CA VAL A 190 -10.37 16.25 3.77
C VAL A 190 -11.69 15.73 3.21
N LEU A 191 -12.79 15.80 3.97
CA LEU A 191 -14.10 15.38 3.47
C LEU A 191 -14.57 16.20 2.26
N ASN A 192 -14.33 17.52 2.27
CA ASN A 192 -14.65 18.38 1.14
C ASN A 192 -13.83 18.02 -0.12
N ASN A 193 -12.54 17.68 0.04
CA ASN A 193 -11.70 17.25 -1.06
C ASN A 193 -12.13 15.87 -1.60
N ILE A 194 -12.53 14.93 -0.73
CA ILE A 194 -13.10 13.64 -1.13
C ILE A 194 -14.39 13.85 -1.94
N ARG A 195 -15.33 14.66 -1.42
CA ARG A 195 -16.58 15.00 -2.14
C ARG A 195 -16.29 15.70 -3.47
N SER A 196 -15.29 16.56 -3.51
CA SER A 196 -14.85 17.22 -4.74
C SER A 196 -14.36 16.22 -5.78
N MET A 197 -13.52 15.24 -5.39
CA MET A 197 -13.11 14.15 -6.29
C MET A 197 -14.32 13.38 -6.81
N MET A 198 -15.27 13.02 -5.96
CA MET A 198 -16.48 12.29 -6.36
C MET A 198 -17.35 13.12 -7.32
N ARG A 199 -17.48 14.44 -7.10
CA ARG A 199 -18.16 15.35 -8.01
C ARG A 199 -17.46 15.40 -9.37
N VAL A 200 -16.13 15.54 -9.40
CA VAL A 200 -15.35 15.55 -10.65
C VAL A 200 -15.53 14.24 -11.43
N LYS A 201 -15.52 13.09 -10.73
CA LYS A 201 -15.81 11.79 -11.36
C LYS A 201 -17.20 11.76 -12.01
N ARG A 202 -18.23 12.30 -11.34
CA ARG A 202 -19.59 12.40 -11.91
C ARG A 202 -19.63 13.29 -13.15
N GLU A 203 -19.03 14.48 -13.06
CA GLU A 203 -18.98 15.44 -14.18
C GLU A 203 -18.32 14.81 -15.42
N LEU A 204 -17.22 14.11 -15.22
CA LEU A 204 -16.47 13.45 -16.29
C LEU A 204 -16.99 12.04 -16.61
N LYS A 205 -18.07 11.60 -15.96
CA LYS A 205 -18.68 10.25 -16.10
C LYS A 205 -17.67 9.12 -15.95
N SER A 206 -16.66 9.29 -15.10
CA SER A 206 -15.55 8.36 -14.92
C SER A 206 -15.72 7.49 -13.68
N PRO A 207 -15.67 6.15 -13.80
CA PRO A 207 -15.66 5.25 -12.65
C PRO A 207 -14.30 5.26 -11.91
N ILE A 208 -13.28 5.89 -12.49
CA ILE A 208 -11.91 5.94 -11.94
C ILE A 208 -11.48 7.37 -11.60
N PRO A 209 -10.57 7.49 -10.59
CA PRO A 209 -10.02 6.43 -9.76
C PRO A 209 -11.08 5.76 -8.86
N GLU A 210 -10.93 4.43 -8.62
CA GLU A 210 -11.65 3.79 -7.52
C GLU A 210 -11.16 4.38 -6.20
N LEU A 211 -12.06 4.78 -5.30
CA LEU A 211 -11.71 5.26 -3.97
C LEU A 211 -11.87 4.12 -2.97
N TRP A 212 -10.77 3.72 -2.35
CA TRP A 212 -10.75 2.69 -1.32
C TRP A 212 -10.46 3.34 0.02
N PHE A 213 -11.46 3.41 0.88
CA PHE A 213 -11.36 4.02 2.20
C PHE A 213 -10.56 3.13 3.14
N HIS A 214 -9.39 3.61 3.52
CA HIS A 214 -8.47 2.89 4.39
C HIS A 214 -8.64 3.37 5.83
N PHE A 215 -8.93 2.42 6.72
CA PHE A 215 -9.11 2.65 8.14
C PHE A 215 -8.11 1.78 8.93
N ILE A 216 -7.15 2.43 9.55
CA ILE A 216 -6.18 1.78 10.43
C ILE A 216 -6.76 1.76 11.85
N ILE A 217 -7.15 0.56 12.30
CA ILE A 217 -7.77 0.36 13.61
C ILE A 217 -6.74 0.63 14.71
N ASN A 218 -7.06 1.55 15.62
CA ASN A 218 -6.22 1.92 16.75
C ASN A 218 -7.10 2.35 17.95
N ALA A 219 -6.49 2.62 19.11
CA ALA A 219 -7.20 2.94 20.34
C ALA A 219 -8.06 4.23 20.27
N HIS A 220 -7.74 5.14 19.34
CA HIS A 220 -8.50 6.39 19.19
C HIS A 220 -9.76 6.25 18.33
N ASN A 221 -9.90 5.17 17.56
CA ASN A 221 -10.96 5.02 16.56
C ASN A 221 -11.68 3.66 16.57
N VAL A 222 -11.26 2.71 17.39
CA VAL A 222 -11.83 1.36 17.40
C VAL A 222 -13.32 1.35 17.70
N ASP A 223 -13.81 2.31 18.47
CA ASP A 223 -15.23 2.45 18.81
C ASP A 223 -16.04 3.19 17.72
N GLU A 224 -15.38 3.84 16.76
CA GLU A 224 -16.01 4.59 15.65
C GLU A 224 -16.25 3.76 14.38
N MET A 225 -16.00 2.45 14.41
CA MET A 225 -16.05 1.61 13.18
C MET A 225 -17.44 1.60 12.52
N GLU A 226 -18.53 1.68 13.31
CA GLU A 226 -19.91 1.76 12.81
C GLU A 226 -20.19 3.13 12.19
N ASP A 227 -19.84 4.20 12.89
CA ASP A 227 -20.04 5.57 12.42
C ASP A 227 -19.22 5.81 11.14
N TYR A 228 -18.02 5.23 11.07
CA TYR A 228 -17.19 5.28 9.87
C TYR A 228 -17.84 4.57 8.67
N LEU A 229 -18.48 3.45 8.91
CA LEU A 229 -19.23 2.73 7.90
C LEU A 229 -20.39 3.59 7.35
N GLU A 230 -21.13 4.28 8.23
CA GLU A 230 -22.20 5.21 7.83
C GLU A 230 -21.63 6.39 7.03
N LEU A 231 -20.52 6.97 7.49
CA LEU A 231 -19.84 8.05 6.77
C LEU A 231 -19.46 7.62 5.34
N VAL A 232 -18.87 6.43 5.17
CA VAL A 232 -18.50 5.91 3.84
C VAL A 232 -19.75 5.61 3.00
N ALA A 233 -20.82 5.09 3.62
CA ALA A 233 -22.10 4.87 2.93
C ALA A 233 -22.69 6.18 2.39
N ASP A 234 -22.61 7.25 3.18
CA ASP A 234 -23.10 8.57 2.77
C ASP A 234 -22.24 9.18 1.68
N LEU A 235 -20.92 9.11 1.80
CA LEU A 235 -20.01 9.54 0.74
C LEU A 235 -20.24 8.77 -0.57
N ALA A 236 -20.48 7.45 -0.50
CA ALA A 236 -20.73 6.63 -1.68
C ALA A 236 -21.99 7.05 -2.47
N LYS A 237 -22.99 7.63 -1.82
CA LYS A 237 -24.18 8.19 -2.48
C LYS A 237 -23.80 9.32 -3.44
N GLU A 238 -22.76 10.07 -3.12
CA GLU A 238 -22.23 11.15 -3.96
C GLU A 238 -21.78 10.65 -5.34
N GLU A 239 -21.24 9.44 -5.43
CA GLU A 239 -20.78 8.88 -6.71
C GLU A 239 -21.91 8.31 -7.58
N LYS A 240 -23.15 8.22 -7.08
CA LYS A 240 -24.31 7.68 -7.79
C LYS A 240 -24.03 6.31 -8.46
N GLY A 241 -23.25 5.47 -7.80
CA GLY A 241 -22.93 4.12 -8.25
C GLY A 241 -21.94 4.03 -9.41
N LEU A 242 -21.09 5.04 -9.62
CA LEU A 242 -20.02 4.98 -10.62
C LEU A 242 -18.97 3.93 -10.27
N SER A 243 -18.56 3.87 -9.01
CA SER A 243 -17.62 2.87 -8.49
C SER A 243 -18.19 2.14 -7.27
N ALA A 244 -17.55 1.05 -6.89
CA ALA A 244 -17.94 0.31 -5.69
C ALA A 244 -17.47 1.04 -4.43
N PRO A 245 -18.33 1.23 -3.41
CA PRO A 245 -17.86 1.72 -2.12
C PRO A 245 -17.03 0.63 -1.44
N MET A 246 -15.76 0.93 -1.18
CA MET A 246 -14.80 -0.03 -0.66
C MET A 246 -14.22 0.46 0.66
N ILE A 247 -14.22 -0.38 1.70
CA ILE A 247 -13.49 -0.12 2.94
C ILE A 247 -12.39 -1.18 3.10
N TYR A 248 -11.21 -0.72 3.46
CA TYR A 248 -10.06 -1.54 3.76
C TYR A 248 -9.68 -1.36 5.23
N TRP A 249 -10.04 -2.34 6.04
CA TRP A 249 -9.70 -2.38 7.45
C TRP A 249 -8.33 -2.96 7.63
N THR A 250 -7.45 -2.27 8.34
CA THR A 250 -6.13 -2.79 8.74
C THR A 250 -5.91 -2.57 10.22
N ARG A 251 -5.06 -3.39 10.81
CA ARG A 251 -4.55 -3.12 12.15
C ARG A 251 -3.40 -2.12 12.07
N LEU A 252 -3.22 -1.39 13.15
CA LEU A 252 -2.04 -0.54 13.33
C LEU A 252 -0.78 -1.41 13.29
N LEU A 253 0.22 -0.98 12.52
CA LEU A 253 1.57 -1.55 12.61
C LEU A 253 2.16 -1.16 13.95
N SER A 254 2.62 -2.16 14.71
CA SER A 254 3.17 -1.93 16.05
C SER A 254 4.65 -1.58 15.97
N PHE A 255 5.00 -0.44 16.53
CA PHE A 255 6.36 0.01 16.80
C PHE A 255 6.38 0.75 18.16
N ALA A 256 7.55 0.98 18.72
CA ALA A 256 7.70 1.40 20.12
C ALA A 256 6.83 2.61 20.52
N GLU A 257 6.76 3.61 19.64
CA GLU A 257 6.09 4.88 19.91
C GLU A 257 4.55 4.80 19.86
N VAL A 258 3.99 3.70 19.36
CA VAL A 258 2.53 3.52 19.21
C VAL A 258 1.99 2.29 19.94
N GLU A 259 2.78 1.67 20.82
CA GLU A 259 2.37 0.45 21.53
C GLU A 259 1.06 0.66 22.29
N ASP A 260 0.89 1.82 22.93
CA ASP A 260 -0.32 2.18 23.67
C ASP A 260 -1.54 2.44 22.77
N LEU A 261 -1.33 2.61 21.48
CA LEU A 261 -2.39 2.84 20.51
C LEU A 261 -2.90 1.55 19.85
N VAL A 262 -2.27 0.42 20.11
CA VAL A 262 -2.68 -0.86 19.51
C VAL A 262 -4.04 -1.29 20.06
N ALA A 263 -5.02 -1.44 19.16
CA ALA A 263 -6.34 -1.96 19.48
C ALA A 263 -6.69 -3.14 18.56
N VAL A 264 -7.21 -4.21 19.15
CA VAL A 264 -7.55 -5.43 18.43
C VAL A 264 -9.00 -5.79 18.69
N PRO A 265 -9.93 -5.45 17.78
CA PRO A 265 -11.31 -5.86 17.91
C PRO A 265 -11.44 -7.38 17.96
N SER A 266 -12.41 -7.87 18.73
CA SER A 266 -12.71 -9.30 18.75
C SER A 266 -13.15 -9.80 17.38
N LYS A 267 -12.93 -11.10 17.12
CA LYS A 267 -13.41 -11.74 15.88
C LYS A 267 -14.93 -11.61 15.72
N ALA A 268 -15.69 -11.66 16.83
CA ALA A 268 -17.14 -11.48 16.82
C ALA A 268 -17.48 -10.05 16.33
N ARG A 269 -16.81 -9.02 16.86
CA ARG A 269 -16.99 -7.63 16.45
C ARG A 269 -16.66 -7.42 14.98
N MET A 270 -15.54 -7.96 14.49
CA MET A 270 -15.18 -7.85 13.07
C MET A 270 -16.19 -8.55 12.16
N ASN A 271 -16.73 -9.70 12.56
CA ASN A 271 -17.78 -10.38 11.80
C ASN A 271 -19.08 -9.56 11.76
N GLU A 272 -19.42 -8.85 12.84
CA GLU A 272 -20.56 -7.93 12.91
C GLU A 272 -20.38 -6.76 11.95
N ILE A 273 -19.27 -6.04 12.02
CA ILE A 273 -18.92 -4.94 11.11
C ILE A 273 -18.99 -5.40 9.64
N GLN A 274 -18.47 -6.58 9.34
CA GLN A 274 -18.56 -7.14 7.97
C GLN A 274 -20.00 -7.43 7.54
N ARG A 275 -20.89 -7.84 8.45
CA ARG A 275 -22.32 -7.99 8.13
C ARG A 275 -22.94 -6.63 7.83
N MET A 276 -22.72 -5.63 8.69
CA MET A 276 -23.22 -4.27 8.51
C MET A 276 -22.74 -3.67 7.17
N CYS A 277 -21.49 -3.87 6.78
CA CYS A 277 -21.00 -3.45 5.46
C CYS A 277 -21.83 -4.08 4.33
N ARG A 278 -22.07 -5.41 4.40
CA ARG A 278 -22.87 -6.11 3.37
C ARG A 278 -24.29 -5.59 3.28
N ASP A 279 -24.94 -5.34 4.40
CA ASP A 279 -26.33 -4.87 4.49
C ASP A 279 -26.49 -3.47 3.85
N ARG A 280 -25.42 -2.66 3.88
CA ARG A 280 -25.35 -1.34 3.25
C ARG A 280 -24.77 -1.35 1.83
N GLY A 281 -24.47 -2.51 1.29
CA GLY A 281 -23.87 -2.64 -0.05
C GLY A 281 -22.44 -2.14 -0.15
N ILE A 282 -21.72 -2.04 0.98
CA ILE A 282 -20.31 -1.67 1.04
C ILE A 282 -19.45 -2.94 0.96
N PHE A 283 -18.43 -2.90 0.14
CA PHE A 283 -17.45 -3.97 0.05
C PHE A 283 -16.33 -3.72 1.06
N ALA A 284 -16.15 -4.64 1.98
CA ALA A 284 -15.14 -4.52 3.03
C ALA A 284 -14.09 -5.63 2.91
N VAL A 285 -12.84 -5.22 3.02
CA VAL A 285 -11.69 -6.13 3.10
C VAL A 285 -11.02 -5.89 4.44
N LEU A 286 -10.81 -6.96 5.19
CA LEU A 286 -10.00 -6.95 6.40
C LEU A 286 -8.62 -7.53 6.07
N ASN A 287 -7.59 -6.73 6.25
CA ASN A 287 -6.22 -7.21 6.30
C ASN A 287 -5.77 -7.15 7.77
N GLU A 288 -5.61 -8.30 8.35
CA GLU A 288 -5.28 -8.37 9.77
C GLU A 288 -3.83 -7.93 10.04
N ASN A 289 -3.00 -7.68 9.02
CA ASN A 289 -1.55 -7.42 9.15
C ASN A 289 -0.88 -8.42 10.12
N VAL A 290 -1.39 -9.62 10.14
CA VAL A 290 -0.98 -10.67 11.05
C VAL A 290 0.04 -11.51 10.31
N VAL A 291 1.06 -11.94 11.02
CA VAL A 291 1.91 -13.03 10.57
C VAL A 291 1.00 -14.18 10.17
N CYS A 292 0.99 -14.52 8.89
CA CYS A 292 0.23 -15.68 8.46
C CYS A 292 0.91 -16.93 9.01
N ASP A 293 0.12 -17.97 9.34
CA ASP A 293 0.64 -19.25 9.79
C ASP A 293 1.54 -19.97 8.76
N LYS A 294 1.69 -19.33 7.58
CA LYS A 294 2.54 -19.86 6.52
C LYS A 294 4.01 -19.56 6.82
N PRO A 295 4.88 -20.55 6.65
CA PRO A 295 6.31 -20.34 6.86
C PRO A 295 6.89 -19.38 5.81
N MET A 296 7.95 -18.67 6.18
CA MET A 296 8.66 -17.76 5.28
C MET A 296 9.13 -18.43 3.98
N SER A 297 9.40 -19.75 4.02
CA SER A 297 9.74 -20.54 2.83
C SER A 297 8.65 -20.55 1.74
N SER A 298 7.40 -20.22 2.10
CA SER A 298 6.29 -20.09 1.15
C SER A 298 6.10 -18.69 0.60
N CYS A 299 6.95 -17.73 0.96
CA CYS A 299 6.84 -16.34 0.52
C CYS A 299 6.95 -16.21 -1.00
N THR A 300 6.00 -15.48 -1.59
CA THR A 300 5.99 -15.11 -3.02
C THR A 300 6.12 -13.60 -3.22
N LYS A 301 6.16 -12.82 -2.13
CA LYS A 301 6.20 -11.34 -2.17
C LYS A 301 7.49 -10.79 -2.76
N TRP A 302 8.56 -11.55 -2.81
CA TRP A 302 9.81 -11.18 -3.47
C TRP A 302 9.64 -10.85 -4.99
N ASN A 303 8.52 -11.23 -5.60
CA ASN A 303 8.15 -10.87 -6.98
C ASN A 303 7.41 -9.51 -7.08
N GLU A 304 7.22 -8.82 -5.97
CA GLU A 304 6.62 -7.50 -5.88
C GLU A 304 7.62 -6.55 -5.18
N PRO A 305 8.76 -6.27 -5.86
CA PRO A 305 9.83 -5.50 -5.26
C PRO A 305 9.38 -4.07 -4.92
N PHE A 306 10.06 -3.50 -3.95
CA PHE A 306 9.87 -2.14 -3.50
C PHE A 306 11.16 -1.34 -3.67
N VAL A 307 11.09 -0.18 -4.32
CA VAL A 307 12.22 0.73 -4.50
C VAL A 307 12.07 1.92 -3.57
N LEU A 308 13.06 2.10 -2.69
CA LEU A 308 13.14 3.25 -1.80
C LEU A 308 13.46 4.53 -2.59
N VAL A 309 13.16 5.69 -2.03
CA VAL A 309 13.47 7.01 -2.62
C VAL A 309 14.94 7.18 -3.01
N THR A 310 15.83 6.46 -2.35
CA THR A 310 17.27 6.42 -2.59
C THR A 310 17.71 5.46 -3.69
N GLY A 311 16.76 4.74 -4.30
CA GLY A 311 17.05 3.74 -5.34
C GLY A 311 17.34 2.33 -4.81
N HIS A 312 17.38 2.12 -3.50
CA HIS A 312 17.65 0.81 -2.92
C HIS A 312 16.46 -0.14 -3.12
N LEU A 313 16.72 -1.31 -3.66
CA LEU A 313 15.75 -2.33 -3.99
C LEU A 313 15.53 -3.29 -2.82
N GLN A 314 14.30 -3.35 -2.34
CA GLN A 314 13.83 -4.28 -1.32
C GLN A 314 13.00 -5.41 -1.94
N PRO A 315 12.89 -6.59 -1.30
CA PRO A 315 12.08 -7.69 -1.81
C PRO A 315 10.57 -7.37 -1.84
N CYS A 316 10.08 -6.52 -0.96
CA CYS A 316 8.69 -6.08 -0.89
C CYS A 316 8.52 -4.88 0.04
N CYS A 317 7.33 -4.24 0.01
CA CYS A 317 6.99 -3.09 0.84
C CYS A 317 6.76 -3.42 2.33
N ALA A 318 6.61 -4.69 2.69
CA ALA A 318 6.40 -5.11 4.07
C ALA A 318 7.56 -4.75 5.02
N LEU A 319 8.69 -4.38 4.45
CA LEU A 319 9.91 -3.98 5.16
C LEU A 319 10.12 -2.46 5.17
N ASN A 320 9.15 -1.70 4.67
CA ASN A 320 9.25 -0.24 4.61
C ASN A 320 8.96 0.38 5.98
N GLU A 321 9.89 0.22 6.91
CA GLU A 321 9.85 0.79 8.24
C GLU A 321 10.83 1.96 8.35
N ALA A 322 10.33 3.12 8.74
CA ALA A 322 11.13 4.33 8.80
C ALA A 322 12.32 4.19 9.77
N ASN A 323 12.10 3.56 10.92
CA ASN A 323 13.12 3.41 11.96
C ASN A 323 14.26 2.49 11.54
N ASP A 324 14.03 1.58 10.61
CA ASP A 324 15.02 0.63 10.12
C ASP A 324 15.66 1.05 8.78
N ARG A 325 15.42 2.27 8.31
CA ARG A 325 15.88 2.74 6.99
C ARG A 325 17.37 2.54 6.75
N PRO A 326 18.30 2.89 7.65
CA PRO A 326 19.73 2.64 7.46
C PRO A 326 20.03 1.15 7.27
N TYR A 327 19.39 0.28 8.05
CA TYR A 327 19.52 -1.16 7.93
C TYR A 327 18.96 -1.68 6.61
N GLN A 328 17.82 -1.16 6.17
CA GLN A 328 17.20 -1.51 4.89
C GLN A 328 18.09 -1.13 3.71
N GLU A 329 18.70 0.06 3.74
CA GLU A 329 19.62 0.52 2.70
C GLU A 329 20.90 -0.33 2.67
N GLU A 330 21.47 -0.66 3.84
CA GLU A 330 22.66 -1.50 3.97
C GLU A 330 22.43 -2.94 3.43
N HIS A 331 21.24 -3.50 3.68
CA HIS A 331 20.90 -4.88 3.31
C HIS A 331 20.03 -4.98 2.04
N ALA A 332 19.87 -3.89 1.30
CA ALA A 332 19.18 -3.89 0.02
C ALA A 332 19.85 -4.84 -0.98
N PHE A 333 19.07 -5.34 -1.93
CA PHE A 333 19.64 -6.20 -2.96
C PHE A 333 20.67 -5.49 -3.83
N ILE A 334 20.29 -4.32 -4.32
CA ILE A 334 21.11 -3.40 -5.12
C ILE A 334 20.55 -1.99 -4.98
N ASN A 335 21.30 -1.01 -5.45
CA ASN A 335 20.77 0.32 -5.76
C ASN A 335 20.50 0.41 -7.27
N VAL A 336 19.22 0.46 -7.67
CA VAL A 336 18.83 0.49 -9.10
C VAL A 336 19.12 1.83 -9.79
N LEU A 337 19.57 2.85 -9.06
CA LEU A 337 20.12 4.08 -9.63
C LEU A 337 21.62 3.96 -9.96
N GLU A 338 22.28 2.93 -9.48
CA GLU A 338 23.73 2.69 -9.68
C GLU A 338 23.99 1.47 -10.54
N ALA A 339 23.17 0.41 -10.39
CA ALA A 339 23.29 -0.86 -11.11
C ALA A 339 22.02 -1.18 -11.92
N ASP A 340 22.12 -2.04 -12.92
CA ASP A 340 20.97 -2.49 -13.72
C ASP A 340 20.22 -3.61 -12.96
N PHE A 341 18.92 -3.42 -12.75
CA PHE A 341 18.06 -4.43 -12.15
C PHE A 341 18.06 -5.75 -12.92
N ARG A 342 18.14 -5.69 -14.25
CA ARG A 342 18.08 -6.88 -15.11
C ARG A 342 19.29 -7.79 -14.91
N ASP A 343 20.47 -7.22 -14.66
CA ASP A 343 21.67 -7.98 -14.35
C ASP A 343 21.54 -8.66 -13.00
N TRP A 344 21.03 -7.93 -12.00
CA TRP A 344 20.77 -8.51 -10.68
C TRP A 344 19.69 -9.60 -10.72
N TRP A 345 18.61 -9.41 -11.50
CA TRP A 345 17.50 -10.37 -11.59
C TRP A 345 17.94 -11.77 -12.05
N HIS A 346 18.99 -11.86 -12.84
CA HIS A 346 19.58 -13.11 -13.33
C HIS A 346 20.91 -13.46 -12.62
N SER A 347 21.25 -12.76 -11.53
CA SER A 347 22.51 -12.98 -10.82
C SER A 347 22.46 -14.18 -9.88
N PRO A 348 23.63 -14.77 -9.55
CA PRO A 348 23.75 -15.77 -8.50
C PRO A 348 23.26 -15.31 -7.14
N GLY A 349 23.37 -14.01 -6.83
CA GLY A 349 22.89 -13.42 -5.56
C GLY A 349 21.37 -13.53 -5.40
N LYS A 350 20.62 -13.25 -6.47
CA LYS A 350 19.15 -13.43 -6.45
C LYS A 350 18.79 -14.91 -6.33
N GLU A 351 19.49 -15.80 -7.02
CA GLU A 351 19.24 -17.23 -6.90
C GLU A 351 19.53 -17.75 -5.48
N GLU A 352 20.61 -17.27 -4.88
CA GLU A 352 20.93 -17.58 -3.49
C GLU A 352 19.85 -17.08 -2.53
N PHE A 353 19.38 -15.84 -2.69
CA PHE A 353 18.27 -15.30 -1.91
C PHE A 353 17.05 -16.22 -1.97
N ILE A 354 16.60 -16.63 -3.16
CA ILE A 354 15.44 -17.52 -3.33
C ILE A 354 15.71 -18.90 -2.72
N ARG A 355 16.90 -19.45 -2.89
CA ARG A 355 17.30 -20.73 -2.31
C ARG A 355 17.25 -20.70 -0.77
N ASN A 356 17.80 -19.65 -0.19
CA ASN A 356 17.77 -19.44 1.26
C ASN A 356 16.33 -19.32 1.75
N LEU A 357 15.52 -18.48 1.10
CA LEU A 357 14.11 -18.31 1.43
C LEU A 357 13.35 -19.67 1.41
N ARG A 358 13.57 -20.52 0.40
CA ARG A 358 12.92 -21.83 0.26
C ARG A 358 13.39 -22.86 1.29
N ARG A 359 14.60 -22.72 1.78
CA ARG A 359 15.14 -23.57 2.87
C ARG A 359 14.73 -23.08 4.26
N GLY A 360 14.01 -21.96 4.35
CA GLY A 360 13.65 -21.34 5.62
C GLY A 360 14.81 -20.57 6.27
N VAL A 361 15.87 -20.29 5.52
CA VAL A 361 16.97 -19.42 5.99
C VAL A 361 16.52 -17.98 5.85
N VAL A 362 16.54 -17.25 6.97
CA VAL A 362 16.15 -15.83 7.00
C VAL A 362 17.24 -14.98 6.37
N ASN A 363 16.93 -14.33 5.25
CA ASN A 363 17.84 -13.36 4.67
C ASN A 363 17.87 -12.08 5.55
N PRO A 364 19.01 -11.39 5.67
CA PRO A 364 19.11 -10.18 6.49
C PRO A 364 18.02 -9.16 6.18
N VAL A 365 17.75 -8.90 4.91
CA VAL A 365 16.69 -7.99 4.45
C VAL A 365 15.27 -8.41 4.90
N CYS A 366 15.05 -9.71 5.21
CA CYS A 366 13.77 -10.23 5.67
C CYS A 366 13.69 -10.44 7.20
N LYS A 367 14.71 -10.01 7.96
CA LYS A 367 14.80 -10.25 9.41
C LYS A 367 13.57 -9.76 10.19
N ASN A 368 13.03 -8.60 9.81
CA ASN A 368 11.89 -7.97 10.47
C ASN A 368 10.56 -8.23 9.71
N CYS A 369 10.45 -9.32 8.96
CA CYS A 369 9.22 -9.65 8.24
C CYS A 369 8.03 -9.85 9.19
N HIS A 370 6.97 -9.07 8.99
CA HIS A 370 5.72 -9.17 9.75
C HIS A 370 4.60 -9.92 9.00
N ILE A 371 4.88 -10.50 7.82
CA ILE A 371 3.88 -11.21 7.02
C ILE A 371 3.97 -12.71 7.21
N PHE A 372 5.19 -13.28 7.23
CA PHE A 372 5.41 -14.72 7.28
C PHE A 372 6.05 -15.16 8.60
N LYS A 373 5.70 -16.37 9.03
CA LYS A 373 6.25 -16.96 10.24
C LYS A 373 7.75 -17.27 10.06
N HIS A 374 8.57 -16.80 10.98
CA HIS A 374 10.00 -17.09 11.01
C HIS A 374 10.27 -18.55 11.38
N PRO A 375 11.30 -19.20 10.80
CA PRO A 375 11.63 -20.59 11.08
C PRO A 375 12.04 -20.84 12.54
N GLU A 376 12.59 -19.84 13.21
CA GLU A 376 13.05 -19.92 14.61
C GLU A 376 11.92 -19.78 15.64
N SER A 377 10.73 -19.35 15.21
CA SER A 377 9.59 -19.25 16.11
C SER A 377 8.89 -20.60 16.23
N THR A 378 9.30 -21.42 17.21
CA THR A 378 8.69 -22.72 17.51
C THR A 378 7.36 -22.59 18.25
N GLU A 379 7.01 -21.42 18.74
CA GLU A 379 5.77 -21.16 19.47
C GLU A 379 4.74 -20.49 18.58
N ASN A 380 3.46 -20.79 18.81
CA ASN A 380 2.33 -20.01 18.32
C ASN A 380 2.36 -18.65 19.01
N VAL A 381 3.24 -17.78 18.53
CA VAL A 381 3.37 -16.42 19.03
C VAL A 381 2.02 -15.75 18.80
N SER A 382 1.34 -15.38 19.88
CA SER A 382 0.13 -14.59 19.77
C SER A 382 0.47 -13.29 19.02
N ILE A 383 -0.50 -12.70 18.34
CA ILE A 383 -0.30 -11.40 17.65
C ILE A 383 0.36 -10.38 18.58
N ARG A 384 -0.07 -10.35 19.85
CA ARG A 384 0.52 -9.50 20.89
C ARG A 384 1.99 -9.81 21.17
N ASP A 385 2.38 -11.07 21.19
CA ASP A 385 3.75 -11.45 21.51
C ASP A 385 4.68 -11.17 20.32
N TYR A 386 4.20 -11.33 19.10
CA TYR A 386 4.93 -10.95 17.89
C TYR A 386 5.11 -9.42 17.81
N GLU A 387 4.06 -8.66 18.03
CA GLU A 387 4.10 -7.21 18.08
C GLU A 387 5.04 -6.72 19.19
N ARG A 388 5.01 -7.33 20.39
CA ARG A 388 5.94 -7.04 21.47
C ARG A 388 7.40 -7.42 21.14
N GLN A 389 7.62 -8.53 20.45
CA GLN A 389 8.97 -8.91 20.00
C GLN A 389 9.50 -7.92 18.97
N ARG A 390 8.65 -7.49 18.03
CA ARG A 390 8.97 -6.47 17.04
C ARG A 390 9.32 -5.13 17.71
N VAL A 391 8.51 -4.68 18.65
CA VAL A 391 8.76 -3.48 19.46
C VAL A 391 10.07 -3.57 20.20
N ARG A 392 10.39 -4.72 20.80
CA ARG A 392 11.69 -4.94 21.47
C ARG A 392 12.86 -4.89 20.48
N MET A 393 12.71 -5.39 19.27
CA MET A 393 13.76 -5.33 18.24
C MET A 393 13.95 -3.92 17.70
N SER A 394 12.90 -3.14 17.53
CA SER A 394 13.00 -1.72 17.15
C SER A 394 13.57 -0.85 18.28
N SER A 395 13.30 -1.16 19.55
CA SER A 395 13.84 -0.45 20.70
C SER A 395 15.35 -0.62 20.88
N PHE A 396 15.95 -1.70 20.39
CA PHE A 396 17.42 -1.85 20.37
C PHE A 396 18.10 -0.81 19.45
N ASN A 397 17.41 -0.39 18.38
CA ASN A 397 17.92 0.66 17.48
C ASN A 397 17.65 2.09 18.01
N THR A 398 16.74 2.26 18.96
CA THR A 398 16.40 3.57 19.55
C THR A 398 17.26 3.95 20.76
N GLN A 399 18.06 3.05 21.33
CA GLN A 399 18.97 3.37 22.46
C GLN A 399 20.06 4.39 22.09
N ALA A 400 20.20 4.77 20.83
CA ALA A 400 21.11 5.84 20.39
C ALA A 400 20.49 7.26 20.39
N ARG A 401 19.23 7.46 20.84
CA ARG A 401 18.60 8.79 20.89
C ARG A 401 18.70 9.40 22.30
N PRO A 402 19.32 10.58 22.45
CA PRO A 402 19.14 11.33 23.66
C PRO A 402 17.67 11.74 23.78
N ARG A 403 17.03 11.40 24.89
CA ARG A 403 15.75 12.00 25.26
C ARG A 403 15.97 13.51 25.35
N ASN A 404 15.53 14.25 24.36
CA ASN A 404 15.47 15.71 24.47
C ASN A 404 14.52 16.03 25.63
N GLY A 405 15.11 16.44 26.74
CA GLY A 405 14.40 16.90 27.90
C GLY A 405 13.54 18.11 27.52
N THR A 406 12.33 18.06 27.98
CA THR A 406 11.45 19.21 28.14
C THR A 406 12.14 20.29 28.97
N THR A 407 12.36 21.45 28.41
CA THR A 407 12.28 22.77 29.07
C THR A 407 11.55 23.72 28.12
#